data_70e630108a81044b307d70d25d830424
#
_entry.id   70e630108a81044b307d70d25d830424
#
_cell.length_a   1.000
_cell.length_b   1.000
_cell.length_c   1.000
_cell.angle_alpha   90.00
_cell.angle_beta   90.00
_cell.angle_gamma   90.00
#
_symmetry.space_group_name_H-M   'P 1'
#
loop_
_entity.id
_entity.type
_entity.pdbx_description
1 polymer ?
#
loop_
_entity_poly.entity_id
_entity_poly.type
_entity_poly.pdbx_seq_one_letter_code
_entity_poly.pdbx_strand_id
1 'polypeptide(L)'
;MSKLEQLINELCPEGVEYIRLKECTEMKRGTSATKKTLSEGQIPVISGGKEPAFYCDTANRYGETITIAGSGAGAGYVQYWNEPIFVNDAFSIKGSKNLNTRYLYHYLLNIQEKIYDTKKRGGVPHVHISSIENFLVPTPPLPVQEEIV
;
A
#
# COMPACT_ATOMS: atom_id res chain seq x y z
N MET A 1 11.41 17.54 25.23
CA MET A 1 11.25 16.27 24.51
C MET A 1 9.85 16.17 23.93
N SER A 2 9.72 15.83 22.67
CA SER A 2 8.44 15.67 22.02
C SER A 2 7.71 14.44 22.55
N LYS A 3 6.41 14.36 22.33
CA LYS A 3 5.63 13.19 22.70
C LYS A 3 6.12 11.94 21.98
N LEU A 4 6.52 12.07 20.71
CA LEU A 4 7.08 10.95 19.94
C LEU A 4 8.36 10.44 20.58
N GLU A 5 9.29 11.31 20.94
CA GLU A 5 10.52 10.93 21.59
C GLU A 5 10.27 10.23 22.92
N GLN A 6 9.32 10.74 23.71
CA GLN A 6 8.91 10.10 24.97
C GLN A 6 8.40 8.69 24.74
N LEU A 7 7.50 8.50 23.76
CA LEU A 7 6.95 7.19 23.45
C LEU A 7 8.04 6.20 23.00
N ILE A 8 8.96 6.65 22.16
CA ILE A 8 10.06 5.81 21.70
C ILE A 8 10.92 5.38 22.89
N ASN A 9 11.26 6.31 23.78
CA ASN A 9 12.09 6.01 24.94
C ASN A 9 11.40 5.04 25.92
N GLU A 10 10.09 5.16 26.07
CA GLU A 10 9.33 4.32 27.01
C GLU A 10 9.01 2.93 26.43
N LEU A 11 8.61 2.87 25.16
CA LEU A 11 8.06 1.65 24.58
C LEU A 11 9.04 0.86 23.73
N CYS A 12 10.08 1.50 23.20
CA CYS A 12 11.11 0.81 22.41
C CYS A 12 12.51 1.34 22.71
N PRO A 13 12.94 1.30 23.98
CA PRO A 13 14.25 1.82 24.38
C PRO A 13 15.43 1.07 23.73
N GLU A 14 15.22 -0.19 23.33
CA GLU A 14 16.23 -1.02 22.67
C GLU A 14 16.20 -0.88 21.14
N GLY A 15 15.39 0.01 20.62
CA GLY A 15 15.26 0.23 19.19
C GLY A 15 13.94 -0.29 18.62
N VAL A 16 13.80 -0.17 17.31
CA VAL A 16 12.59 -0.54 16.58
C VAL A 16 12.82 -1.84 15.83
N GLU A 17 11.86 -2.76 15.92
CA GLU A 17 11.90 -4.01 15.19
C GLU A 17 11.54 -3.77 13.71
N TYR A 18 12.25 -4.48 12.81
CA TYR A 18 11.96 -4.46 11.37
C TYR A 18 11.42 -5.82 10.94
N ILE A 19 10.27 -5.81 10.27
CA ILE A 19 9.58 -7.02 9.83
C ILE A 19 9.33 -6.95 8.33
N ARG A 20 9.40 -8.07 7.64
CA ARG A 20 9.10 -8.13 6.20
C ARG A 20 7.64 -7.80 5.93
N LEU A 21 7.38 -7.07 4.85
CA LEU A 21 6.01 -6.71 4.45
C LEU A 21 5.08 -7.92 4.46
N LYS A 22 5.48 -9.04 3.90
CA LYS A 22 4.62 -10.24 3.84
C LYS A 22 4.24 -10.79 5.21
N GLU A 23 5.01 -10.49 6.25
CA GLU A 23 4.77 -11.01 7.60
C GLU A 23 3.90 -10.09 8.45
N CYS A 24 3.78 -8.81 8.08
CA CYS A 24 3.03 -7.83 8.88
C CYS A 24 1.88 -7.18 8.10
N THR A 25 1.57 -7.66 6.92
CA THR A 25 0.50 -7.13 6.08
C THR A 25 -0.30 -8.22 5.40
N GLU A 26 -1.47 -7.85 4.90
CA GLU A 26 -2.23 -8.65 3.95
C GLU A 26 -2.06 -8.01 2.57
N MET A 27 -1.40 -8.73 1.66
CA MET A 27 -1.16 -8.28 0.29
C MET A 27 -2.01 -9.10 -0.65
N LYS A 28 -2.80 -8.43 -1.50
CA LYS A 28 -3.77 -9.11 -2.35
C LYS A 28 -3.82 -8.49 -3.74
N ARG A 29 -3.75 -9.35 -4.76
CA ARG A 29 -3.85 -8.93 -6.16
C ARG A 29 -5.23 -8.39 -6.47
N GLY A 30 -5.30 -7.47 -7.45
CA GLY A 30 -6.56 -7.00 -7.99
C GLY A 30 -7.27 -8.05 -8.83
N THR A 31 -8.47 -7.73 -9.25
CA THR A 31 -9.28 -8.56 -10.13
C THR A 31 -9.37 -7.89 -11.50
N SER A 32 -8.96 -8.60 -12.53
CA SER A 32 -8.98 -8.08 -13.91
C SER A 32 -10.41 -7.77 -14.34
N ALA A 33 -10.64 -6.57 -14.81
CA ALA A 33 -11.94 -6.09 -15.25
C ALA A 33 -11.81 -4.94 -16.24
N THR A 34 -12.86 -4.70 -17.02
CA THR A 34 -12.92 -3.62 -18.01
C THR A 34 -14.22 -2.84 -17.87
N LYS A 35 -14.32 -1.69 -18.55
CA LYS A 35 -15.58 -0.93 -18.61
C LYS A 35 -16.75 -1.77 -19.13
N LYS A 36 -16.47 -2.78 -19.96
CA LYS A 36 -17.52 -3.66 -20.52
C LYS A 36 -18.01 -4.68 -19.49
N THR A 37 -17.18 -5.06 -18.54
CA THR A 37 -17.52 -6.08 -17.54
C THR A 37 -18.03 -5.49 -16.23
N LEU A 38 -17.87 -4.18 -16.02
CA LEU A 38 -18.35 -3.49 -14.84
C LEU A 38 -19.39 -2.44 -15.23
N SER A 39 -20.43 -2.30 -14.39
CA SER A 39 -21.44 -1.27 -14.59
C SER A 39 -20.93 0.09 -14.09
N GLU A 40 -21.40 1.17 -14.68
CA GLU A 40 -21.05 2.53 -14.27
C GLU A 40 -21.49 2.82 -12.84
N GLY A 41 -20.72 3.65 -12.14
CA GLY A 41 -21.02 4.04 -10.77
C GLY A 41 -20.07 5.10 -10.25
N GLN A 42 -19.91 5.14 -8.93
CA GLN A 42 -19.13 6.15 -8.21
C GLN A 42 -17.84 5.58 -7.59
N ILE A 43 -17.62 4.28 -7.72
CA ILE A 43 -16.49 3.59 -7.08
C ILE A 43 -15.26 3.66 -7.99
N PRO A 44 -14.13 4.23 -7.51
CA PRO A 44 -12.93 4.33 -8.33
C PRO A 44 -12.34 2.95 -8.66
N VAL A 45 -11.96 2.77 -9.92
CA VAL A 45 -11.24 1.57 -10.38
C VAL A 45 -9.75 1.90 -10.46
N ILE A 46 -8.96 1.20 -9.65
CA ILE A 46 -7.54 1.45 -9.48
C ILE A 46 -6.74 0.50 -10.37
N SER A 47 -5.97 1.08 -11.27
CA SER A 47 -5.13 0.35 -12.22
C SER A 47 -3.70 0.90 -12.22
N GLY A 48 -3.02 0.87 -13.36
CA GLY A 48 -1.62 1.27 -13.48
C GLY A 48 -1.34 2.77 -13.46
N GLY A 49 -2.36 3.61 -13.55
CA GLY A 49 -2.18 5.06 -13.57
C GLY A 49 -2.23 5.69 -12.18
N LYS A 50 -1.93 6.99 -12.11
CA LYS A 50 -2.00 7.77 -10.87
C LYS A 50 -3.42 8.21 -10.54
N GLU A 51 -4.30 8.23 -11.54
CA GLU A 51 -5.72 8.54 -11.38
C GLU A 51 -6.55 7.28 -11.58
N PRO A 52 -7.77 7.20 -11.02
CA PRO A 52 -8.65 6.08 -11.32
C PRO A 52 -8.85 5.93 -12.82
N ALA A 53 -8.84 4.70 -13.31
CA ALA A 53 -9.01 4.42 -14.74
C ALA A 53 -10.42 4.75 -15.19
N PHE A 54 -11.41 4.47 -14.36
CA PHE A 54 -12.82 4.78 -14.54
C PHE A 54 -13.56 4.55 -13.22
N TYR A 55 -14.87 4.67 -13.21
CA TYR A 55 -15.68 4.47 -12.00
C TYR A 55 -16.74 3.40 -12.26
N CYS A 56 -17.00 2.55 -11.26
CA CYS A 56 -17.96 1.45 -11.37
C CYS A 56 -18.91 1.42 -10.16
N ASP A 57 -19.83 0.45 -10.16
CA ASP A 57 -20.82 0.30 -9.09
C ASP A 57 -20.47 -0.80 -8.07
N THR A 58 -19.33 -1.44 -8.20
CA THR A 58 -18.91 -2.57 -7.38
C THR A 58 -17.54 -2.33 -6.78
N ALA A 59 -17.39 -2.59 -5.50
CA ALA A 59 -16.09 -2.54 -4.82
C ALA A 59 -15.57 -3.95 -4.57
N ASN A 60 -14.24 -4.09 -4.51
CA ASN A 60 -13.61 -5.32 -4.06
C ASN A 60 -12.62 -5.08 -2.90
N ARG A 61 -12.56 -3.86 -2.41
CA ARG A 61 -11.82 -3.49 -1.19
C ARG A 61 -12.60 -2.43 -0.44
N TYR A 62 -12.52 -2.48 0.89
CA TYR A 62 -13.24 -1.57 1.79
C TYR A 62 -12.31 -1.08 2.90
N GLY A 63 -12.62 0.09 3.46
CA GLY A 63 -11.83 0.68 4.54
C GLY A 63 -10.48 1.16 4.08
N GLU A 64 -9.56 1.34 5.03
CA GLU A 64 -8.21 1.81 4.74
C GLU A 64 -7.45 0.79 3.89
N THR A 65 -7.01 1.22 2.73
CA THR A 65 -6.34 0.36 1.75
C THR A 65 -5.21 1.12 1.08
N ILE A 66 -4.05 0.48 0.97
CA ILE A 66 -2.95 0.98 0.16
C ILE A 66 -2.99 0.23 -1.17
N THR A 67 -2.81 0.93 -2.29
CA THR A 67 -2.68 0.30 -3.59
C THR A 67 -1.31 0.59 -4.20
N ILE A 68 -0.78 -0.40 -4.89
CA ILE A 68 0.46 -0.30 -5.65
C ILE A 68 0.12 -0.58 -7.11
N ALA A 69 0.38 0.38 -7.98
CA ALA A 69 0.11 0.23 -9.42
C ALA A 69 0.91 -0.95 -9.99
N GLY A 70 0.25 -1.79 -10.78
CA GLY A 70 0.81 -3.07 -11.25
C GLY A 70 1.62 -3.00 -12.52
N SER A 71 1.26 -2.13 -13.47
CA SER A 71 1.93 -2.09 -14.77
C SER A 71 1.97 -0.70 -15.37
N GLY A 72 2.74 -0.56 -16.46
CA GLY A 72 2.88 0.68 -17.20
C GLY A 72 3.94 1.60 -16.62
N ALA A 73 4.00 2.83 -17.11
CA ALA A 73 4.98 3.83 -16.67
C ALA A 73 4.84 4.17 -15.18
N GLY A 74 3.64 4.06 -14.63
CA GLY A 74 3.36 4.33 -13.21
C GLY A 74 3.49 3.12 -12.30
N ALA A 75 3.94 1.95 -12.81
CA ALA A 75 4.06 0.75 -12.00
C ALA A 75 4.86 1.00 -10.73
N GLY A 76 4.34 0.59 -9.59
CA GLY A 76 4.94 0.83 -8.28
C GLY A 76 4.40 2.05 -7.55
N TYR A 77 3.56 2.86 -8.19
CA TYR A 77 3.01 4.07 -7.56
C TYR A 77 2.14 3.70 -6.35
N VAL A 78 2.43 4.32 -5.21
CA VAL A 78 1.75 4.06 -3.93
C VAL A 78 0.62 5.06 -3.73
N GLN A 79 -0.58 4.56 -3.43
CA GLN A 79 -1.74 5.39 -3.11
C GLN A 79 -2.45 4.86 -1.86
N TYR A 80 -3.15 5.76 -1.17
CA TYR A 80 -3.93 5.42 0.01
C TYR A 80 -5.40 5.77 -0.22
N TRP A 81 -6.29 4.87 0.19
CA TRP A 81 -7.74 5.00 0.03
C TRP A 81 -8.42 4.70 1.37
N ASN A 82 -9.38 5.49 1.73
CA ASN A 82 -10.24 5.22 2.88
C ASN A 82 -11.70 5.29 2.43
N GLU A 83 -11.99 4.56 1.38
CA GLU A 83 -13.32 4.46 0.76
C GLU A 83 -13.39 3.15 -0.03
N PRO A 84 -14.59 2.68 -0.38
CA PRO A 84 -14.70 1.52 -1.26
C PRO A 84 -14.02 1.78 -2.61
N ILE A 85 -13.21 0.83 -3.06
CA ILE A 85 -12.53 0.89 -4.34
C ILE A 85 -12.59 -0.46 -5.05
N PHE A 86 -12.36 -0.46 -6.34
CA PHE A 86 -12.17 -1.68 -7.12
C PHE A 86 -10.73 -1.74 -7.60
N VAL A 87 -9.97 -2.70 -7.10
CA VAL A 87 -8.56 -2.89 -7.48
C VAL A 87 -8.50 -3.80 -8.69
N ASN A 88 -8.00 -3.27 -9.80
CA ASN A 88 -7.87 -3.96 -11.07
C ASN A 88 -6.41 -4.31 -11.35
N ASP A 89 -5.70 -3.55 -12.18
CA ASP A 89 -4.28 -3.78 -12.49
C ASP A 89 -3.39 -3.11 -11.43
N ALA A 90 -3.47 -3.63 -10.24
CA ALA A 90 -2.77 -3.16 -9.05
C ALA A 90 -2.88 -4.26 -7.99
N PHE A 91 -2.20 -4.09 -6.88
CA PHE A 91 -2.44 -4.93 -5.71
C PHE A 91 -2.63 -4.05 -4.48
N SER A 92 -3.29 -4.61 -3.47
CA SER A 92 -3.58 -3.88 -2.25
C SER A 92 -2.76 -4.38 -1.08
N ILE A 93 -2.51 -3.50 -0.13
CA ILE A 93 -1.80 -3.80 1.10
C ILE A 93 -2.59 -3.22 2.27
N LYS A 94 -2.82 -4.05 3.28
CA LYS A 94 -3.41 -3.62 4.55
C LYS A 94 -2.51 -4.06 5.68
N GLY A 95 -2.31 -3.20 6.67
CA GLY A 95 -1.57 -3.58 7.87
C GLY A 95 -2.29 -4.67 8.63
N SER A 96 -1.53 -5.61 9.19
CA SER A 96 -2.07 -6.62 10.10
C SER A 96 -2.28 -6.02 11.48
N LYS A 97 -2.63 -6.85 12.46
CA LYS A 97 -2.99 -6.47 13.82
C LYS A 97 -2.08 -5.43 14.48
N ASN A 98 -0.76 -5.52 14.28
CA ASN A 98 0.20 -4.65 14.95
C ASN A 98 0.80 -3.58 14.03
N LEU A 99 0.20 -3.37 12.86
CA LEU A 99 0.67 -2.40 11.88
C LEU A 99 -0.49 -1.54 11.37
N ASN A 100 -0.44 -0.26 11.72
CA ASN A 100 -1.42 0.72 11.27
C ASN A 100 -1.25 0.95 9.76
N THR A 101 -2.34 0.82 8.98
CA THR A 101 -2.29 0.93 7.52
C THR A 101 -1.84 2.32 7.07
N ARG A 102 -2.29 3.38 7.73
CA ARG A 102 -1.90 4.74 7.37
C ARG A 102 -0.43 5.02 7.69
N TYR A 103 0.07 4.50 8.81
CA TYR A 103 1.50 4.55 9.13
C TYR A 103 2.31 3.86 8.01
N LEU A 104 1.88 2.67 7.62
CA LEU A 104 2.53 1.92 6.54
C LEU A 104 2.54 2.72 5.23
N TYR A 105 1.43 3.38 4.91
CA TYR A 105 1.35 4.23 3.72
C TYR A 105 2.45 5.30 3.73
N HIS A 106 2.62 6.00 4.83
CA HIS A 106 3.66 7.02 4.95
C HIS A 106 5.06 6.43 4.80
N TYR A 107 5.30 5.25 5.36
CA TYR A 107 6.58 4.57 5.20
C TYR A 107 6.82 4.19 3.73
N LEU A 108 5.83 3.63 3.06
CA LEU A 108 5.95 3.23 1.66
C LEU A 108 6.17 4.44 0.74
N LEU A 109 5.54 5.58 1.04
CA LEU A 109 5.84 6.83 0.33
C LEU A 109 7.32 7.21 0.47
N ASN A 110 7.86 7.03 1.66
CA ASN A 110 9.26 7.35 1.93
C ASN A 110 10.23 6.48 1.13
N ILE A 111 9.82 5.28 0.73
CA ILE A 111 10.62 4.37 -0.08
C ILE A 111 10.08 4.19 -1.50
N GLN A 112 9.29 5.17 -1.98
CA GLN A 112 8.67 5.10 -3.32
C GLN A 112 9.70 4.82 -4.42
N GLU A 113 10.88 5.42 -4.35
CA GLU A 113 11.92 5.19 -5.35
C GLU A 113 12.43 3.75 -5.33
N LYS A 114 12.56 3.16 -4.14
CA LYS A 114 12.95 1.75 -4.02
C LYS A 114 11.91 0.82 -4.66
N ILE A 115 10.62 1.17 -4.51
CA ILE A 115 9.54 0.39 -5.11
C ILE A 115 9.61 0.52 -6.63
N TYR A 116 9.80 1.73 -7.16
CA TYR A 116 9.99 1.96 -8.58
C TYR A 116 11.19 1.17 -9.13
N ASP A 117 12.26 1.09 -8.37
CA ASP A 117 13.48 0.39 -8.81
C ASP A 117 13.30 -1.12 -8.95
N THR A 118 12.21 -1.69 -8.42
CA THR A 118 11.90 -3.11 -8.60
C THR A 118 11.28 -3.43 -9.96
N LYS A 119 10.93 -2.43 -10.77
CA LYS A 119 10.33 -2.66 -12.09
C LYS A 119 11.22 -3.53 -12.95
N LYS A 120 10.64 -4.55 -13.57
CA LYS A 120 11.36 -5.39 -14.50
C LYS A 120 11.69 -4.58 -15.75
N ARG A 121 12.94 -4.67 -16.20
CA ARG A 121 13.41 -4.03 -17.45
C ARG A 121 13.07 -4.90 -18.65
N GLY A 122 12.79 -4.25 -19.77
CA GLY A 122 12.38 -4.90 -21.00
C GLY A 122 10.86 -5.14 -21.03
N GLY A 123 10.23 -4.80 -22.14
CA GLY A 123 8.78 -4.88 -22.27
C GLY A 123 8.05 -3.86 -21.41
N VAL A 124 6.79 -4.16 -21.06
CA VAL A 124 5.97 -3.30 -20.20
C VAL A 124 6.48 -3.40 -18.76
N PRO A 125 6.74 -2.25 -18.09
CA PRO A 125 7.16 -2.28 -16.69
C PRO A 125 6.09 -2.88 -15.78
N HIS A 126 6.52 -3.71 -14.82
CA HIS A 126 5.63 -4.34 -13.83
C HIS A 126 6.23 -4.28 -12.43
N VAL A 127 5.34 -4.10 -11.43
CA VAL A 127 5.66 -4.31 -10.03
C VAL A 127 4.63 -5.30 -9.49
N HIS A 128 5.10 -6.40 -8.93
CA HIS A 128 4.26 -7.46 -8.37
C HIS A 128 4.43 -7.52 -6.85
N ILE A 129 3.55 -8.24 -6.18
CA ILE A 129 3.69 -8.52 -4.74
C ILE A 129 5.08 -9.08 -4.45
N SER A 130 5.52 -10.05 -5.26
CA SER A 130 6.85 -10.66 -5.11
C SER A 130 8.02 -9.67 -5.23
N SER A 131 7.80 -8.52 -5.87
CA SER A 131 8.84 -7.50 -6.02
C SER A 131 9.18 -6.81 -4.71
N ILE A 132 8.21 -6.69 -3.78
CA ILE A 132 8.36 -5.89 -2.56
C ILE A 132 8.05 -6.65 -1.27
N GLU A 133 7.53 -7.87 -1.33
CA GLU A 133 7.06 -8.61 -0.14
C GLU A 133 8.14 -8.85 0.91
N ASN A 134 9.41 -8.83 0.53
CA ASN A 134 10.53 -9.02 1.44
C ASN A 134 11.16 -7.71 1.94
N PHE A 135 10.61 -6.56 1.56
CA PHE A 135 11.08 -5.28 2.08
C PHE A 135 10.82 -5.22 3.59
N LEU A 136 11.80 -4.71 4.33
CA LEU A 136 11.68 -4.55 5.78
C LEU A 136 10.94 -3.26 6.11
N VAL A 137 10.04 -3.34 7.08
CA VAL A 137 9.25 -2.22 7.57
C VAL A 137 9.54 -2.03 9.05
N PRO A 138 9.86 -0.81 9.49
CA PRO A 138 10.00 -0.55 10.93
C PRO A 138 8.62 -0.64 11.59
N THR A 139 8.52 -1.48 12.62
CA THR A 139 7.26 -1.77 13.31
C THR A 139 7.36 -1.43 14.79
N PRO A 140 7.45 -0.12 15.13
CA PRO A 140 7.40 0.27 16.54
C PRO A 140 6.03 -0.06 17.13
N PRO A 141 5.88 -0.05 18.47
CA PRO A 141 4.57 -0.25 19.09
C PRO A 141 3.52 0.70 18.52
N LEU A 142 2.25 0.25 18.48
CA LEU A 142 1.14 1.02 17.89
C LEU A 142 1.05 2.49 18.37
N PRO A 143 1.22 2.80 19.68
CA PRO A 143 1.17 4.20 20.11
C PRO A 143 2.22 5.08 19.41
N VAL A 144 3.39 4.53 19.09
CA VAL A 144 4.43 5.26 18.34
C VAL A 144 3.96 5.48 16.90
N GLN A 145 3.41 4.45 16.27
CA GLN A 145 2.87 4.55 14.90
C GLN A 145 1.78 5.62 14.82
N GLU A 146 0.86 5.62 15.77
CA GLU A 146 -0.25 6.57 15.83
C GLU A 146 0.23 8.01 16.00
N GLU A 147 1.31 8.22 16.75
CA GLU A 147 1.87 9.56 16.94
C GLU A 147 2.57 10.08 15.67
N ILE A 148 3.09 9.19 14.83
CA ILE A 148 3.74 9.55 13.56
C ILE A 148 2.72 9.97 12.51
N VAL A 149 1.55 9.36 12.51
CA VAL A 149 0.49 9.57 11.51
C VAL A 149 -0.21 10.93 11.66
#